data_47d78ccf306d4f9ea7f818989323f621
#
_entry.id   47d78ccf306d4f9ea7f818989323f621
#
_cell.length_a   1.000
_cell.length_b   1.000
_cell.length_c   1.000
_cell.angle_alpha   90.00
_cell.angle_beta   90.00
_cell.angle_gamma   90.00
#
_symmetry.space_group_name_H-M   'P 1'
#
loop_
_entity.id
_entity.type
_entity.pdbx_description
1 polymer ?
#
loop_
_entity_poly.entity_id
_entity_poly.type
_entity_poly.pdbx_seq_one_letter_code
_entity_poly.pdbx_strand_id
1 'polypeptide(L)'
;MCLITYKMKYKRLDFKYTPLQVNTSKTISGSVPLEQTYDANQNEYAPNYELTPCALQPVVGIIDRDNILESGRVNSELTDIAWYRVENGVEGNALVSTPRKHVITSTGNDAGKLLWYVNAAPQKPILLRFKAKYLDSRTNKVHRIMMDYSINCKNATLYKPTLLLSSGDRYYNPLRDTDKQVISASLRLGSEECAKEKRLFIWEILRDRGQFSAITADDLEIKVSSDGASVTLDRSLMGKRICIRCRAKFSADGNPASVDLSDATPNRIVNIVRRIPFYDYDILDTVDEVLPDTKVVHPAATISDNVGEIANPTRELQVLWWMAPNNSIHFENAVLVGHGMSPSVPTDLLDPNRGAILALEVKDLDPLALAMDADGKVFVDADGNPFIFH
;
A
#
# COMPACT_ATOMS: atom_id res chain seq x y z
N MET A 1 -91.84 -73.37 -4.10
CA MET A 1 -90.42 -72.97 -3.94
C MET A 1 -90.36 -71.46 -4.09
N CYS A 2 -90.27 -70.73 -2.92
CA CYS A 2 -90.35 -69.29 -2.90
C CYS A 2 -88.94 -68.73 -3.07
N LEU A 3 -88.68 -68.10 -4.17
CA LEU A 3 -87.38 -67.43 -4.45
C LEU A 3 -87.35 -66.11 -3.67
N ILE A 4 -86.60 -66.13 -2.56
CA ILE A 4 -86.29 -64.90 -1.80
C ILE A 4 -85.27 -64.14 -2.61
N THR A 5 -85.71 -63.07 -3.24
CA THR A 5 -84.83 -62.17 -3.99
C THR A 5 -84.32 -61.15 -2.99
N TYR A 6 -83.05 -61.28 -2.54
CA TYR A 6 -82.38 -60.30 -1.72
C TYR A 6 -82.01 -59.08 -2.57
N LYS A 7 -82.66 -57.93 -2.28
CA LYS A 7 -82.26 -56.67 -2.83
C LYS A 7 -81.15 -56.06 -1.96
N MET A 8 -79.90 -56.22 -2.33
CA MET A 8 -78.80 -55.57 -1.70
C MET A 8 -78.70 -54.12 -2.20
N LYS A 9 -78.57 -53.16 -1.24
CA LYS A 9 -78.27 -51.78 -1.55
C LYS A 9 -76.78 -51.54 -1.19
N TYR A 10 -76.03 -51.03 -2.16
CA TYR A 10 -74.63 -50.72 -2.01
C TYR A 10 -74.45 -49.22 -1.84
N LYS A 11 -73.57 -48.81 -0.95
CA LYS A 11 -73.07 -47.43 -0.78
C LYS A 11 -71.59 -47.47 -0.78
N ARG A 12 -70.97 -46.72 -1.69
CA ARG A 12 -69.51 -46.54 -1.69
C ARG A 12 -69.15 -45.60 -0.57
N LEU A 13 -68.17 -45.94 0.23
CA LEU A 13 -67.52 -45.11 1.26
C LEU A 13 -66.12 -44.84 0.84
N ASP A 14 -65.77 -43.59 0.63
CA ASP A 14 -64.43 -43.15 0.28
C ASP A 14 -63.79 -42.41 1.44
N PHE A 15 -62.49 -42.63 1.67
CA PHE A 15 -61.74 -41.88 2.65
C PHE A 15 -61.54 -40.45 2.10
N LYS A 16 -61.80 -39.46 2.96
CA LYS A 16 -61.51 -38.04 2.68
C LYS A 16 -60.28 -37.65 3.45
N TYR A 17 -59.16 -37.53 2.75
CA TYR A 17 -57.88 -37.11 3.37
C TYR A 17 -57.78 -35.59 3.42
N THR A 18 -57.16 -35.06 4.50
CA THR A 18 -56.71 -33.66 4.54
C THR A 18 -55.57 -33.48 3.55
N PRO A 19 -55.58 -32.40 2.74
CA PRO A 19 -54.52 -32.12 1.81
C PRO A 19 -53.13 -32.14 2.49
N LEU A 20 -52.18 -32.86 1.90
CA LEU A 20 -50.81 -32.92 2.40
C LEU A 20 -50.16 -31.56 2.22
N GLN A 21 -49.55 -31.04 3.30
CA GLN A 21 -48.75 -29.82 3.22
C GLN A 21 -47.31 -30.23 2.85
N VAL A 22 -46.82 -29.73 1.70
CA VAL A 22 -45.42 -29.92 1.27
C VAL A 22 -44.69 -28.61 1.44
N ASN A 23 -43.64 -28.63 2.23
CA ASN A 23 -42.77 -27.48 2.54
C ASN A 23 -41.43 -27.68 1.86
N THR A 24 -40.86 -26.57 1.35
CA THR A 24 -39.53 -26.56 0.74
C THR A 24 -38.68 -25.49 1.34
N SER A 25 -37.42 -25.80 1.60
CA SER A 25 -36.43 -24.82 2.02
C SER A 25 -35.10 -25.04 1.30
N LYS A 26 -34.37 -23.94 1.14
CA LYS A 26 -33.03 -23.93 0.54
C LYS A 26 -32.00 -23.90 1.63
N THR A 27 -31.09 -24.85 1.65
CA THR A 27 -29.94 -24.81 2.54
C THR A 27 -28.64 -24.90 1.76
N ILE A 28 -27.58 -24.39 2.35
CA ILE A 28 -26.21 -24.55 1.90
C ILE A 28 -25.56 -25.50 2.87
N SER A 29 -25.10 -26.64 2.36
CA SER A 29 -24.41 -27.63 3.21
C SER A 29 -22.92 -27.26 3.27
N GLY A 30 -22.46 -26.83 4.44
CA GLY A 30 -21.08 -26.38 4.65
C GLY A 30 -20.93 -24.87 4.78
N SER A 31 -19.68 -24.39 4.82
CA SER A 31 -19.33 -22.99 5.10
C SER A 31 -19.18 -22.14 3.82
N VAL A 32 -19.33 -22.71 2.63
CA VAL A 32 -19.08 -22.02 1.36
C VAL A 32 -20.34 -21.26 0.90
N PRO A 33 -20.34 -19.92 0.84
CA PRO A 33 -21.51 -19.11 0.51
C PRO A 33 -21.86 -19.16 -0.98
N LEU A 34 -23.08 -18.70 -1.35
CA LEU A 34 -23.52 -18.54 -2.74
C LEU A 34 -22.96 -17.30 -3.45
N GLU A 35 -22.27 -16.46 -2.72
CA GLU A 35 -21.67 -15.24 -3.22
C GLU A 35 -20.16 -15.40 -3.27
N GLN A 36 -19.58 -15.14 -4.44
CA GLN A 36 -18.15 -15.10 -4.66
C GLN A 36 -17.68 -13.66 -4.87
N THR A 37 -16.41 -13.43 -4.60
CA THR A 37 -15.70 -12.20 -4.96
C THR A 37 -14.57 -12.57 -5.92
N TYR A 38 -14.45 -11.86 -7.03
CA TYR A 38 -13.35 -12.03 -7.98
C TYR A 38 -12.39 -10.84 -7.88
N ASP A 39 -11.13 -11.12 -7.56
CA ASP A 39 -10.05 -10.13 -7.59
C ASP A 39 -9.34 -10.17 -8.95
N ALA A 40 -9.58 -9.15 -9.77
CA ALA A 40 -8.95 -9.06 -11.09
C ALA A 40 -7.44 -8.75 -11.01
N ASN A 41 -6.93 -8.21 -9.89
CA ASN A 41 -5.51 -7.95 -9.72
C ASN A 41 -4.71 -9.21 -9.42
N GLN A 42 -5.35 -10.19 -8.77
CA GLN A 42 -4.74 -11.47 -8.41
C GLN A 42 -5.21 -12.61 -9.30
N ASN A 43 -6.26 -12.38 -10.11
CA ASN A 43 -6.97 -13.39 -10.89
C ASN A 43 -7.48 -14.54 -10.02
N GLU A 44 -8.04 -14.19 -8.85
CA GLU A 44 -8.48 -15.15 -7.84
C GLU A 44 -9.94 -14.98 -7.46
N TYR A 45 -10.58 -16.12 -7.13
CA TYR A 45 -11.93 -16.17 -6.58
C TYR A 45 -11.90 -16.46 -5.08
N ALA A 46 -12.73 -15.76 -4.32
CA ALA A 46 -12.95 -16.00 -2.90
C ALA A 46 -14.46 -16.12 -2.58
N PRO A 47 -14.96 -17.30 -2.16
CA PRO A 47 -14.28 -18.59 -2.18
C PRO A 47 -14.08 -19.11 -3.62
N ASN A 48 -13.06 -19.93 -3.83
CA ASN A 48 -12.82 -20.59 -5.12
C ASN A 48 -13.55 -21.95 -5.14
N TYR A 49 -14.61 -22.05 -5.92
CA TYR A 49 -15.43 -23.27 -6.00
C TYR A 49 -14.72 -24.44 -6.70
N GLU A 50 -13.73 -24.19 -7.54
CA GLU A 50 -12.92 -25.25 -8.13
C GLU A 50 -12.10 -26.01 -7.10
N LEU A 51 -11.73 -25.34 -6.00
CA LEU A 51 -10.99 -25.92 -4.88
C LEU A 51 -11.92 -26.44 -3.78
N THR A 52 -12.97 -25.67 -3.48
CA THR A 52 -13.94 -26.00 -2.42
C THR A 52 -15.36 -25.78 -2.95
N PRO A 53 -16.07 -26.84 -3.34
CA PRO A 53 -17.35 -26.70 -4.02
C PRO A 53 -18.42 -26.08 -3.15
N CYS A 54 -19.33 -25.33 -3.78
CA CYS A 54 -20.54 -24.87 -3.14
C CYS A 54 -21.56 -26.01 -3.09
N ALA A 55 -22.08 -26.34 -1.91
CA ALA A 55 -23.01 -27.44 -1.70
C ALA A 55 -24.44 -26.93 -1.54
N LEU A 56 -25.26 -27.09 -2.58
CA LEU A 56 -26.66 -26.70 -2.60
C LEU A 56 -27.52 -27.86 -2.15
N GLN A 57 -28.30 -27.68 -1.09
CA GLN A 57 -29.16 -28.72 -0.54
C GLN A 57 -30.62 -28.27 -0.54
N PRO A 58 -31.45 -28.74 -1.47
CA PRO A 58 -32.90 -28.65 -1.36
C PRO A 58 -33.36 -29.50 -0.19
N VAL A 59 -34.19 -28.95 0.66
CA VAL A 59 -34.85 -29.71 1.73
C VAL A 59 -36.34 -29.69 1.48
N VAL A 60 -36.91 -30.88 1.39
CA VAL A 60 -38.34 -31.09 1.20
C VAL A 60 -38.89 -31.79 2.43
N GLY A 61 -39.93 -31.23 3.00
CA GLY A 61 -40.62 -31.79 4.15
C GLY A 61 -42.13 -31.87 3.92
N ILE A 62 -42.80 -32.76 4.60
CA ILE A 62 -44.26 -32.89 4.61
C ILE A 62 -44.81 -32.73 6.03
N ILE A 63 -46.07 -32.25 6.11
CA ILE A 63 -46.88 -32.28 7.32
C ILE A 63 -48.17 -32.97 6.95
N ASP A 64 -48.40 -34.14 7.52
CA ASP A 64 -49.64 -34.92 7.43
C ASP A 64 -50.50 -34.72 8.70
N ARG A 65 -51.63 -34.01 8.53
CA ARG A 65 -52.58 -33.78 9.66
C ARG A 65 -53.41 -34.96 10.01
N ASP A 66 -53.49 -35.96 9.11
CA ASP A 66 -54.22 -37.20 9.34
C ASP A 66 -53.35 -38.28 10.06
N ASN A 67 -52.06 -37.96 10.29
CA ASN A 67 -51.07 -38.83 10.97
C ASN A 67 -50.93 -40.24 10.33
N ILE A 68 -51.10 -40.35 9.03
CA ILE A 68 -50.93 -41.59 8.26
C ILE A 68 -49.50 -41.73 7.76
N LEU A 69 -48.92 -40.59 7.31
CA LEU A 69 -47.54 -40.49 6.90
C LEU A 69 -46.73 -39.81 8.05
N GLU A 70 -45.49 -40.20 8.22
CA GLU A 70 -44.61 -39.56 9.16
C GLU A 70 -44.28 -38.11 8.65
N SER A 71 -44.62 -37.11 9.47
CA SER A 71 -44.29 -35.71 9.14
C SER A 71 -42.80 -35.49 9.36
N GLY A 72 -42.16 -34.85 8.39
CA GLY A 72 -40.73 -34.56 8.45
C GLY A 72 -40.06 -34.41 7.10
N ARG A 73 -38.77 -34.56 7.04
CA ARG A 73 -37.99 -34.49 5.81
C ARG A 73 -38.17 -35.76 4.99
N VAL A 74 -38.49 -35.58 3.69
CA VAL A 74 -38.80 -36.65 2.75
C VAL A 74 -37.84 -36.69 1.54
N ASN A 75 -36.64 -36.15 1.68
CA ASN A 75 -35.68 -36.13 0.57
C ASN A 75 -35.36 -37.52 0.03
N SER A 76 -35.28 -38.53 0.90
CA SER A 76 -35.03 -39.94 0.51
C SER A 76 -36.12 -40.55 -0.36
N GLU A 77 -37.33 -39.97 -0.35
CA GLU A 77 -38.50 -40.43 -1.10
C GLU A 77 -38.74 -39.68 -2.39
N LEU A 78 -37.88 -38.71 -2.71
CA LEU A 78 -37.99 -37.93 -3.94
C LEU A 78 -37.65 -38.78 -5.16
N THR A 79 -38.42 -38.57 -6.22
CA THR A 79 -38.21 -39.18 -7.53
C THR A 79 -37.99 -38.08 -8.59
N ASP A 80 -37.51 -38.46 -9.76
CA ASP A 80 -37.27 -37.57 -10.90
C ASP A 80 -36.42 -36.35 -10.51
N ILE A 81 -35.39 -36.59 -9.70
CA ILE A 81 -34.46 -35.56 -9.25
C ILE A 81 -33.63 -35.08 -10.42
N ALA A 82 -33.71 -33.78 -10.71
CA ALA A 82 -32.94 -33.17 -11.78
C ALA A 82 -32.56 -31.72 -11.44
N TRP A 83 -31.38 -31.31 -11.91
CA TRP A 83 -30.90 -29.94 -11.86
C TRP A 83 -30.75 -29.40 -13.29
N TYR A 84 -31.04 -28.12 -13.46
CA TYR A 84 -30.96 -27.42 -14.74
C TYR A 84 -30.19 -26.11 -14.55
N ARG A 85 -29.38 -25.74 -15.53
CA ARG A 85 -28.88 -24.37 -15.63
C ARG A 85 -29.92 -23.57 -16.40
N VAL A 86 -30.27 -22.39 -15.88
CA VAL A 86 -31.24 -21.49 -16.50
C VAL A 86 -30.48 -20.31 -17.08
N GLU A 87 -30.59 -20.10 -18.38
CA GLU A 87 -29.97 -18.97 -19.09
C GLU A 87 -31.06 -18.16 -19.80
N ASN A 88 -31.09 -16.85 -19.56
CA ASN A 88 -32.10 -15.95 -20.11
C ASN A 88 -33.55 -16.42 -19.86
N GLY A 89 -33.80 -17.01 -18.70
CA GLY A 89 -35.11 -17.56 -18.34
C GLY A 89 -35.45 -18.91 -18.92
N VAL A 90 -34.60 -19.48 -19.77
CA VAL A 90 -34.79 -20.77 -20.43
C VAL A 90 -33.99 -21.88 -19.75
N GLU A 91 -34.63 -23.00 -19.44
CA GLU A 91 -33.96 -24.16 -18.89
C GLU A 91 -33.14 -24.85 -19.98
N GLY A 92 -31.89 -25.16 -19.69
CA GLY A 92 -31.05 -26.01 -20.51
C GLY A 92 -31.36 -27.50 -20.31
N ASN A 93 -30.49 -28.38 -20.80
CA ASN A 93 -30.60 -29.82 -20.54
C ASN A 93 -30.38 -30.13 -19.05
N ALA A 94 -30.96 -31.23 -18.58
CA ALA A 94 -30.71 -31.74 -17.23
C ALA A 94 -29.22 -31.99 -17.01
N LEU A 95 -28.69 -31.53 -15.90
CA LEU A 95 -27.30 -31.71 -15.55
C LEU A 95 -27.02 -33.18 -15.24
N VAL A 96 -25.95 -33.70 -15.82
CA VAL A 96 -25.45 -35.05 -15.56
C VAL A 96 -24.20 -34.93 -14.71
N SER A 97 -24.11 -35.65 -13.56
CA SER A 97 -22.95 -35.60 -12.68
C SER A 97 -21.64 -35.71 -13.45
N THR A 98 -20.84 -34.69 -13.36
CA THR A 98 -19.53 -34.58 -14.03
C THR A 98 -18.48 -34.22 -12.99
N PRO A 99 -17.46 -35.05 -12.72
CA PRO A 99 -16.42 -34.78 -11.77
C PRO A 99 -15.78 -33.41 -12.00
N ARG A 100 -15.50 -32.66 -10.93
CA ARG A 100 -14.93 -31.30 -10.94
C ARG A 100 -15.75 -30.22 -11.66
N LYS A 101 -16.99 -30.53 -12.04
CA LYS A 101 -17.96 -29.53 -12.53
C LYS A 101 -19.17 -29.48 -11.62
N HIS A 102 -19.86 -30.59 -11.49
CA HIS A 102 -21.02 -30.73 -10.61
C HIS A 102 -21.31 -32.19 -10.30
N VAL A 103 -21.70 -32.47 -9.06
CA VAL A 103 -22.04 -33.82 -8.59
C VAL A 103 -23.39 -33.77 -7.91
N ILE A 104 -24.32 -34.62 -8.35
CA ILE A 104 -25.69 -34.72 -7.84
C ILE A 104 -25.84 -35.99 -6.99
N THR A 105 -26.33 -35.84 -5.79
CA THR A 105 -26.73 -36.94 -4.92
C THR A 105 -28.19 -37.30 -5.23
N SER A 106 -28.45 -38.50 -5.69
CA SER A 106 -29.82 -38.93 -6.10
C SER A 106 -30.56 -39.79 -5.09
N THR A 107 -29.90 -40.22 -4.00
CA THR A 107 -30.49 -41.17 -3.04
C THR A 107 -30.16 -40.77 -1.59
N GLY A 108 -30.93 -41.31 -0.64
CA GLY A 108 -30.73 -41.13 0.80
C GLY A 108 -31.20 -39.76 1.29
N ASN A 109 -30.89 -39.44 2.52
CA ASN A 109 -31.35 -38.20 3.17
C ASN A 109 -30.85 -36.90 2.47
N ASP A 110 -29.76 -37.01 1.73
CA ASP A 110 -29.19 -35.89 0.96
C ASP A 110 -29.63 -35.90 -0.51
N ALA A 111 -30.64 -36.70 -0.86
CA ALA A 111 -31.14 -36.71 -2.23
C ALA A 111 -31.53 -35.31 -2.71
N GLY A 112 -31.08 -34.97 -3.90
CA GLY A 112 -31.21 -33.63 -4.46
C GLY A 112 -30.00 -32.69 -4.20
N LYS A 113 -29.05 -33.05 -3.34
CA LYS A 113 -27.86 -32.25 -3.12
C LYS A 113 -27.02 -32.12 -4.40
N LEU A 114 -26.57 -30.90 -4.66
CA LEU A 114 -25.66 -30.56 -5.76
C LEU A 114 -24.38 -29.98 -5.21
N LEU A 115 -23.24 -30.60 -5.50
CA LEU A 115 -21.93 -30.02 -5.33
C LEU A 115 -21.57 -29.29 -6.63
N TRP A 116 -21.34 -27.99 -6.54
CA TRP A 116 -21.06 -27.13 -7.68
C TRP A 116 -19.63 -26.62 -7.63
N TYR A 117 -18.80 -26.91 -8.66
CA TYR A 117 -17.37 -26.63 -8.73
C TYR A 117 -17.02 -25.49 -9.70
N VAL A 118 -17.98 -24.82 -10.31
CA VAL A 118 -17.71 -23.82 -11.33
C VAL A 118 -17.84 -22.41 -10.74
N ASN A 119 -16.79 -21.62 -10.88
CA ASN A 119 -16.83 -20.22 -10.48
C ASN A 119 -17.79 -19.42 -11.38
N ALA A 120 -18.53 -18.50 -10.80
CA ALA A 120 -19.36 -17.56 -11.55
C ALA A 120 -18.49 -16.43 -12.11
N ALA A 121 -18.69 -16.06 -13.35
CA ALA A 121 -18.03 -14.87 -13.88
C ALA A 121 -18.60 -13.61 -13.22
N PRO A 122 -17.76 -12.58 -12.99
CA PRO A 122 -18.21 -11.32 -12.41
C PRO A 122 -19.40 -10.74 -13.17
N GLN A 123 -20.43 -10.30 -12.42
CA GLN A 123 -21.67 -9.73 -12.95
C GLN A 123 -22.51 -10.66 -13.87
N LYS A 124 -22.15 -11.96 -13.93
CA LYS A 124 -22.91 -12.98 -14.65
C LYS A 124 -23.36 -14.08 -13.69
N PRO A 125 -24.50 -13.93 -13.02
CA PRO A 125 -24.98 -14.93 -12.07
C PRO A 125 -25.25 -16.25 -12.75
N ILE A 126 -25.00 -17.35 -12.03
CA ILE A 126 -25.38 -18.69 -12.45
C ILE A 126 -26.68 -19.02 -11.76
N LEU A 127 -27.74 -19.23 -12.55
CA LEU A 127 -29.03 -19.64 -12.03
C LEU A 127 -29.20 -21.15 -12.22
N LEU A 128 -29.44 -21.86 -11.10
CA LEU A 128 -29.63 -23.30 -11.07
C LEU A 128 -31.03 -23.62 -10.56
N ARG A 129 -31.73 -24.49 -11.27
CA ARG A 129 -33.09 -24.93 -10.93
C ARG A 129 -33.11 -26.40 -10.56
N PHE A 130 -33.56 -26.67 -9.35
CA PHE A 130 -33.87 -28.00 -8.86
C PHE A 130 -35.29 -28.39 -9.17
N LYS A 131 -35.53 -29.63 -9.66
CA LYS A 131 -36.84 -30.23 -9.81
C LYS A 131 -36.82 -31.63 -9.25
N ALA A 132 -37.96 -32.01 -8.63
CA ALA A 132 -38.20 -33.37 -8.13
C ALA A 132 -39.71 -33.62 -8.03
N LYS A 133 -40.07 -34.85 -7.77
CA LYS A 133 -41.42 -35.27 -7.48
C LYS A 133 -41.48 -36.00 -6.15
N TYR A 134 -42.56 -35.77 -5.41
CA TYR A 134 -42.95 -36.52 -4.20
C TYR A 134 -44.30 -37.13 -4.42
N LEU A 135 -44.45 -38.44 -4.13
CA LEU A 135 -45.73 -39.17 -4.25
C LEU A 135 -46.42 -39.25 -2.90
N ASP A 136 -47.59 -38.61 -2.74
CA ASP A 136 -48.46 -38.83 -1.61
C ASP A 136 -49.13 -40.21 -1.76
N SER A 137 -48.61 -41.22 -1.04
CA SER A 137 -49.09 -42.62 -1.13
C SER A 137 -50.53 -42.78 -0.63
N ARG A 138 -51.07 -41.86 0.16
CA ARG A 138 -52.47 -41.92 0.66
C ARG A 138 -53.46 -41.69 -0.49
N THR A 139 -53.11 -40.82 -1.46
CA THR A 139 -54.00 -40.32 -2.53
C THR A 139 -53.49 -40.65 -3.92
N ASN A 140 -52.29 -41.20 -4.04
CA ASN A 140 -51.55 -41.36 -5.32
C ASN A 140 -51.34 -40.02 -6.07
N LYS A 141 -51.34 -38.88 -5.32
CA LYS A 141 -51.12 -37.58 -5.92
C LYS A 141 -49.62 -37.27 -5.97
N VAL A 142 -49.18 -36.82 -7.14
CA VAL A 142 -47.78 -36.39 -7.32
C VAL A 142 -47.66 -34.92 -7.06
N HIS A 143 -46.80 -34.55 -6.11
CA HIS A 143 -46.39 -33.16 -5.82
C HIS A 143 -45.14 -32.85 -6.59
N ARG A 144 -45.18 -31.81 -7.43
CA ARG A 144 -44.02 -31.30 -8.18
C ARG A 144 -43.30 -30.24 -7.35
N ILE A 145 -41.99 -30.41 -7.22
CA ILE A 145 -41.12 -29.54 -6.44
C ILE A 145 -40.21 -28.80 -7.40
N MET A 146 -40.05 -27.49 -7.20
CA MET A 146 -39.17 -26.65 -7.98
C MET A 146 -38.53 -25.59 -7.06
N MET A 147 -37.21 -25.44 -7.13
CA MET A 147 -36.46 -24.45 -6.37
C MET A 147 -35.35 -23.87 -7.19
N ASP A 148 -35.19 -22.53 -7.15
CA ASP A 148 -34.15 -21.83 -7.88
C ASP A 148 -33.03 -21.38 -6.91
N TYR A 149 -31.78 -21.52 -7.30
CA TYR A 149 -30.59 -21.04 -6.60
C TYR A 149 -29.83 -20.10 -7.51
N SER A 150 -29.33 -18.99 -6.96
CA SER A 150 -28.50 -18.03 -7.68
C SER A 150 -27.12 -17.97 -7.05
N ILE A 151 -26.11 -18.23 -7.84
CA ILE A 151 -24.71 -18.04 -7.48
C ILE A 151 -24.26 -16.72 -8.11
N ASN A 152 -23.83 -15.79 -7.27
CA ASN A 152 -23.41 -14.45 -7.70
C ASN A 152 -21.91 -14.30 -7.53
N CYS A 153 -21.29 -13.49 -8.41
CA CYS A 153 -19.91 -13.07 -8.26
C CYS A 153 -19.84 -11.55 -8.39
N LYS A 154 -19.24 -10.90 -7.38
CA LYS A 154 -18.93 -9.47 -7.38
C LYS A 154 -17.46 -9.29 -7.74
N ASN A 155 -17.14 -8.20 -8.42
CA ASN A 155 -15.76 -7.77 -8.47
C ASN A 155 -15.33 -7.34 -7.07
N ALA A 156 -14.16 -7.78 -6.63
CA ALA A 156 -13.47 -7.14 -5.53
C ALA A 156 -13.31 -5.66 -5.86
N THR A 157 -13.31 -4.81 -4.84
CA THR A 157 -12.96 -3.40 -5.04
C THR A 157 -11.56 -3.37 -5.63
N LEU A 158 -11.43 -2.91 -6.88
CA LEU A 158 -10.14 -2.76 -7.53
C LEU A 158 -9.35 -1.69 -6.78
N TYR A 159 -8.46 -2.11 -5.90
CA TYR A 159 -7.52 -1.19 -5.27
C TYR A 159 -6.52 -0.74 -6.32
N LYS A 160 -6.46 0.57 -6.55
CA LYS A 160 -5.36 1.14 -7.34
C LYS A 160 -4.07 1.02 -6.53
N PRO A 161 -2.96 0.63 -7.16
CA PRO A 161 -1.68 0.61 -6.49
C PRO A 161 -1.36 1.99 -5.91
N THR A 162 -0.99 2.03 -4.64
CA THR A 162 -0.63 3.27 -3.93
C THR A 162 0.83 3.22 -3.55
N LEU A 163 1.62 4.17 -4.07
CA LEU A 163 3.02 4.33 -3.73
C LEU A 163 3.17 5.16 -2.45
N LEU A 164 3.88 4.62 -1.49
CA LEU A 164 4.29 5.28 -0.26
C LEU A 164 5.81 5.39 -0.22
N LEU A 165 6.30 6.52 0.28
CA LEU A 165 7.69 6.68 0.62
C LEU A 165 7.84 6.78 2.14
N SER A 166 8.91 6.21 2.70
CA SER A 166 9.28 6.50 4.08
C SER A 166 9.45 8.00 4.22
N SER A 167 9.00 8.55 5.32
CA SER A 167 9.07 9.99 5.58
C SER A 167 10.49 10.48 5.31
N GLY A 168 10.63 11.34 4.33
CA GLY A 168 11.85 12.07 4.14
C GLY A 168 11.78 13.36 4.97
N ASP A 169 12.84 13.68 5.68
CA ASP A 169 13.03 15.03 6.14
C ASP A 169 13.02 15.97 4.94
N ARG A 170 12.14 16.94 5.00
CA ARG A 170 12.02 17.93 3.92
C ARG A 170 13.02 19.07 4.04
N TYR A 171 13.62 19.18 5.20
CA TYR A 171 14.64 20.16 5.50
C TYR A 171 15.88 19.42 5.98
N TYR A 172 17.03 19.90 5.57
CA TYR A 172 18.33 19.45 6.02
C TYR A 172 19.02 20.61 6.69
N ASN A 173 19.30 20.45 7.98
CA ASN A 173 20.13 21.35 8.74
C ASN A 173 21.57 20.81 8.78
N PRO A 174 22.50 21.36 7.99
CA PRO A 174 23.85 20.81 7.91
C PRO A 174 24.66 20.97 9.20
N LEU A 175 24.20 21.82 10.15
CA LEU A 175 24.85 22.01 11.46
C LEU A 175 24.45 20.92 12.47
N ARG A 176 23.35 20.20 12.25
CA ARG A 176 22.80 19.25 13.23
C ARG A 176 22.50 17.88 12.67
N ASP A 177 22.01 17.81 11.45
CA ASP A 177 21.52 16.57 10.87
C ASP A 177 22.67 15.70 10.36
N THR A 178 22.41 14.40 10.29
CA THR A 178 23.32 13.47 9.63
C THR A 178 23.32 13.69 8.12
N ASP A 179 24.47 13.56 7.48
CA ASP A 179 24.60 13.80 6.03
C ASP A 179 23.81 12.78 5.20
N LYS A 180 23.69 11.55 5.68
CA LYS A 180 23.05 10.47 4.92
C LYS A 180 21.60 10.28 5.32
N GLN A 181 20.72 10.22 4.31
CA GLN A 181 19.31 9.93 4.47
C GLN A 181 18.88 8.80 3.54
N VAL A 182 18.16 7.81 4.09
CA VAL A 182 17.57 6.73 3.29
C VAL A 182 16.08 6.99 3.11
N ILE A 183 15.62 6.90 1.86
CA ILE A 183 14.21 6.99 1.51
C ILE A 183 13.81 5.66 0.88
N SER A 184 12.89 4.94 1.51
CA SER A 184 12.38 3.65 1.04
C SER A 184 11.02 3.81 0.40
N ALA A 185 10.76 3.04 -0.65
CA ALA A 185 9.49 2.98 -1.33
C ALA A 185 8.75 1.69 -1.01
N SER A 186 7.45 1.77 -0.81
CA SER A 186 6.55 0.63 -0.76
C SER A 186 5.34 0.84 -1.67
N LEU A 187 4.89 -0.22 -2.31
CA LEU A 187 3.70 -0.22 -3.16
C LEU A 187 2.64 -1.08 -2.51
N ARG A 188 1.43 -0.54 -2.32
CA ARG A 188 0.33 -1.24 -1.68
C ARG A 188 -0.89 -1.34 -2.57
N LEU A 189 -1.60 -2.45 -2.44
CA LEU A 189 -2.96 -2.66 -2.93
C LEU A 189 -3.89 -2.71 -1.71
N GLY A 190 -4.62 -1.63 -1.48
CA GLY A 190 -5.38 -1.47 -0.24
C GLY A 190 -4.46 -1.42 0.98
N SER A 191 -4.63 -2.33 1.93
CA SER A 191 -3.81 -2.45 3.15
C SER A 191 -2.56 -3.30 2.97
N GLU A 192 -2.48 -4.12 1.92
CA GLU A 192 -1.42 -5.09 1.73
C GLU A 192 -0.29 -4.57 0.85
N GLU A 193 0.94 -4.93 1.19
CA GLU A 193 2.11 -4.60 0.39
C GLU A 193 2.21 -5.54 -0.81
N CYS A 194 2.45 -4.97 -2.00
CA CYS A 194 2.64 -5.75 -3.21
C CYS A 194 3.91 -6.62 -3.10
N ALA A 195 3.81 -7.87 -3.52
CA ALA A 195 4.94 -8.78 -3.59
C ALA A 195 6.07 -8.22 -4.48
N LYS A 196 7.33 -8.56 -4.18
CA LYS A 196 8.50 -7.97 -4.85
C LYS A 196 8.51 -8.23 -6.35
N GLU A 197 8.09 -9.41 -6.78
CA GLU A 197 8.03 -9.83 -8.18
C GLU A 197 6.96 -9.09 -8.98
N LYS A 198 5.98 -8.49 -8.30
CA LYS A 198 4.86 -7.76 -8.94
C LYS A 198 5.09 -6.25 -9.02
N ARG A 199 6.20 -5.74 -8.49
CA ARG A 199 6.49 -4.30 -8.42
C ARG A 199 7.87 -3.94 -8.93
N LEU A 200 8.02 -2.75 -9.51
CA LEU A 200 9.29 -2.17 -9.93
C LEU A 200 9.29 -0.68 -9.62
N PHE A 201 10.29 -0.20 -8.88
CA PHE A 201 10.48 1.21 -8.59
C PHE A 201 11.46 1.84 -9.55
N ILE A 202 11.18 3.06 -9.98
CA ILE A 202 12.01 3.88 -10.86
C ILE A 202 12.24 5.19 -10.15
N TRP A 203 13.51 5.47 -9.86
CA TRP A 203 13.94 6.69 -9.20
C TRP A 203 14.52 7.65 -10.20
N GLU A 204 14.13 8.92 -10.06
CA GLU A 204 14.50 10.00 -10.95
C GLU A 204 14.86 11.24 -10.14
N ILE A 205 15.78 12.03 -10.66
CA ILE A 205 16.20 13.31 -10.07
C ILE A 205 15.82 14.46 -11.02
N LEU A 206 15.39 15.57 -10.44
CA LEU A 206 15.09 16.79 -11.18
C LEU A 206 16.40 17.50 -11.55
N ARG A 207 16.65 17.68 -12.84
CA ARG A 207 17.82 18.40 -13.36
C ARG A 207 17.49 19.87 -13.61
N ASP A 208 18.52 20.67 -13.87
CA ASP A 208 18.45 22.13 -14.02
C ASP A 208 17.44 22.61 -15.09
N ARG A 209 17.17 21.80 -16.10
CA ARG A 209 16.16 22.10 -17.13
C ARG A 209 14.72 21.83 -16.71
N GLY A 210 14.48 21.51 -15.45
CA GLY A 210 13.14 21.21 -14.94
C GLY A 210 12.60 19.84 -15.36
N GLN A 211 13.44 18.94 -15.87
CA GLN A 211 13.06 17.59 -16.28
C GLN A 211 13.61 16.55 -15.33
N PHE A 212 12.79 15.53 -15.05
CA PHE A 212 13.23 14.37 -14.31
C PHE A 212 13.97 13.40 -15.23
N SER A 213 15.14 12.96 -14.80
CA SER A 213 15.93 11.91 -15.45
C SER A 213 16.25 10.79 -14.48
N ALA A 214 16.48 9.59 -15.01
CA ALA A 214 16.84 8.44 -14.20
C ALA A 214 18.14 8.72 -13.41
N ILE A 215 18.19 8.25 -12.17
CA ILE A 215 19.39 8.27 -11.35
C ILE A 215 20.36 7.23 -11.89
N THR A 216 21.60 7.64 -12.08
CA THR A 216 22.70 6.82 -12.64
C THR A 216 23.82 6.66 -11.61
N ALA A 217 24.83 5.88 -11.97
CA ALA A 217 26.04 5.72 -11.14
C ALA A 217 26.89 7.02 -11.05
N ASP A 218 26.69 7.94 -12.00
CA ASP A 218 27.41 9.23 -12.03
C ASP A 218 26.81 10.26 -11.05
N ASP A 219 25.63 9.97 -10.47
CA ASP A 219 25.00 10.80 -9.44
C ASP A 219 25.63 10.48 -8.05
N LEU A 220 26.65 11.24 -7.66
CA LEU A 220 27.41 10.96 -6.43
C LEU A 220 26.59 11.21 -5.16
N GLU A 221 25.68 12.20 -5.20
CA GLU A 221 24.83 12.60 -4.10
C GLU A 221 23.67 11.61 -3.81
N ILE A 222 23.42 10.65 -4.71
CA ILE A 222 22.31 9.73 -4.56
C ILE A 222 22.63 8.34 -5.11
N LYS A 223 22.30 7.30 -4.34
CA LYS A 223 22.50 5.91 -4.76
C LYS A 223 21.21 5.14 -4.61
N VAL A 224 20.83 4.42 -5.66
CA VAL A 224 19.70 3.48 -5.64
C VAL A 224 20.18 2.15 -5.08
N SER A 225 19.38 1.54 -4.17
CA SER A 225 19.68 0.19 -3.66
C SER A 225 19.63 -0.86 -4.76
N SER A 226 20.34 -1.98 -4.57
CA SER A 226 20.40 -3.06 -5.56
C SER A 226 19.05 -3.68 -5.92
N ASP A 227 18.07 -3.64 -4.99
CA ASP A 227 16.70 -4.09 -5.20
C ASP A 227 15.76 -2.97 -5.73
N GLY A 228 16.30 -1.76 -5.92
CA GLY A 228 15.55 -0.60 -6.37
C GLY A 228 14.54 -0.04 -5.35
N ALA A 229 14.40 -0.66 -4.17
CA ALA A 229 13.35 -0.30 -3.21
C ALA A 229 13.67 0.95 -2.38
N SER A 230 14.89 1.44 -2.42
CA SER A 230 15.29 2.63 -1.68
C SER A 230 16.38 3.43 -2.39
N VAL A 231 16.53 4.68 -1.97
CA VAL A 231 17.65 5.53 -2.33
C VAL A 231 18.34 6.03 -1.07
N THR A 232 19.65 6.14 -1.12
CA THR A 232 20.47 6.79 -0.10
C THR A 232 20.98 8.11 -0.65
N LEU A 233 20.62 9.19 0.01
CA LEU A 233 21.08 10.55 -0.28
C LEU A 233 22.29 10.86 0.60
N ASP A 234 23.33 11.43 0.00
CA ASP A 234 24.39 12.12 0.71
C ASP A 234 24.10 13.63 0.67
N ARG A 235 23.48 14.14 1.74
CA ARG A 235 23.00 15.51 1.81
C ARG A 235 24.12 16.54 1.94
N SER A 236 25.34 16.10 2.27
CA SER A 236 26.52 16.96 2.28
C SER A 236 26.94 17.42 0.88
N LEU A 237 26.58 16.61 -0.13
CA LEU A 237 26.87 16.90 -1.54
C LEU A 237 25.74 17.61 -2.27
N MET A 238 24.59 17.82 -1.63
CA MET A 238 23.48 18.55 -2.25
C MET A 238 23.73 20.06 -2.20
N GLY A 239 23.36 20.77 -3.24
CA GLY A 239 23.30 22.24 -3.24
C GLY A 239 22.15 22.76 -2.34
N LYS A 240 21.53 23.85 -2.75
CA LYS A 240 20.41 24.46 -1.99
C LYS A 240 19.21 23.56 -1.85
N ARG A 241 18.98 22.65 -2.80
CA ARG A 241 17.88 21.69 -2.78
C ARG A 241 18.15 20.48 -3.67
N ILE A 242 17.54 19.37 -3.34
CA ILE A 242 17.43 18.20 -4.19
C ILE A 242 15.97 17.78 -4.33
N CYS A 243 15.55 17.44 -5.53
CA CYS A 243 14.19 16.99 -5.80
C CYS A 243 14.23 15.65 -6.51
N ILE A 244 13.67 14.63 -5.90
CA ILE A 244 13.63 13.26 -6.43
C ILE A 244 12.19 12.81 -6.62
N ARG A 245 11.98 11.98 -7.63
CA ARG A 245 10.69 11.33 -7.92
C ARG A 245 10.86 9.83 -7.93
N CYS A 246 9.97 9.14 -7.23
CA CYS A 246 9.81 7.70 -7.35
C CYS A 246 8.53 7.42 -8.14
N ARG A 247 8.62 6.54 -9.14
CA ARG A 247 7.47 5.95 -9.85
C ARG A 247 7.47 4.46 -9.61
N ALA A 248 6.27 3.86 -9.48
CA ALA A 248 6.13 2.44 -9.24
C ALA A 248 5.29 1.78 -10.34
N LYS A 249 5.86 0.81 -11.02
CA LYS A 249 5.13 -0.08 -11.92
C LYS A 249 4.57 -1.27 -11.13
N PHE A 250 3.36 -1.69 -11.48
CA PHE A 250 2.71 -2.86 -10.90
C PHE A 250 2.24 -3.79 -12.02
N SER A 251 2.44 -5.10 -11.84
CA SER A 251 1.94 -6.14 -12.73
C SER A 251 1.41 -7.30 -11.92
N ALA A 252 0.13 -7.65 -12.14
CA ALA A 252 -0.53 -8.75 -11.45
C ALA A 252 0.09 -10.13 -11.80
N ASP A 253 0.61 -10.25 -13.01
CA ASP A 253 1.23 -11.47 -13.56
C ASP A 253 2.71 -11.64 -13.21
N GLY A 254 3.29 -10.71 -12.41
CA GLY A 254 4.69 -10.78 -11.97
C GLY A 254 5.71 -10.25 -12.99
N ASN A 255 5.29 -9.49 -13.99
CA ASN A 255 6.19 -8.87 -14.97
C ASN A 255 6.06 -7.34 -15.00
N PRO A 256 6.44 -6.61 -13.93
CA PRO A 256 6.31 -5.16 -13.87
C PRO A 256 7.21 -4.42 -14.86
N ALA A 257 8.27 -5.04 -15.37
CA ALA A 257 9.17 -4.43 -16.35
C ALA A 257 8.45 -4.16 -17.67
N SER A 258 7.48 -5.01 -18.06
CA SER A 258 6.70 -4.87 -19.31
C SER A 258 5.65 -3.75 -19.27
N VAL A 259 5.37 -3.20 -18.08
CA VAL A 259 4.36 -2.14 -17.94
C VAL A 259 4.94 -0.81 -18.38
N ASP A 260 4.28 -0.13 -19.31
CA ASP A 260 4.68 1.20 -19.74
C ASP A 260 4.36 2.26 -18.69
N LEU A 261 5.24 3.26 -18.62
CA LEU A 261 5.02 4.43 -17.78
C LEU A 261 3.97 5.34 -18.41
N SER A 262 2.99 5.74 -17.63
CA SER A 262 1.93 6.66 -18.03
C SER A 262 1.66 7.68 -16.92
N ASP A 263 0.79 8.65 -17.17
CA ASP A 263 0.35 9.60 -16.15
C ASP A 263 -0.43 8.92 -15.01
N ALA A 264 -1.01 7.75 -15.28
CA ALA A 264 -1.68 6.93 -14.27
C ALA A 264 -0.71 6.13 -13.39
N THR A 265 0.59 6.07 -13.73
CA THR A 265 1.60 5.36 -12.93
C THR A 265 1.75 6.03 -11.56
N PRO A 266 1.59 5.30 -10.45
CA PRO A 266 1.79 5.84 -9.11
C PRO A 266 3.15 6.52 -8.99
N ASN A 267 3.16 7.76 -8.52
CA ASN A 267 4.39 8.52 -8.31
C ASN A 267 4.35 9.32 -7.02
N ARG A 268 5.53 9.61 -6.49
CA ARG A 268 5.74 10.49 -5.34
C ARG A 268 6.99 11.32 -5.56
N ILE A 269 6.91 12.59 -5.18
CA ILE A 269 8.02 13.54 -5.25
C ILE A 269 8.42 13.91 -3.82
N VAL A 270 9.72 13.89 -3.56
CA VAL A 270 10.33 14.39 -2.34
C VAL A 270 11.24 15.54 -2.70
N ASN A 271 11.05 16.66 -2.04
CA ASN A 271 11.88 17.85 -2.19
C ASN A 271 12.56 18.11 -0.83
N ILE A 272 13.87 18.10 -0.82
CA ILE A 272 14.70 18.36 0.37
C ILE A 272 15.40 19.68 0.15
N VAL A 273 15.28 20.56 1.12
CA VAL A 273 15.86 21.91 1.09
C VAL A 273 16.89 22.02 2.20
N ARG A 274 18.11 22.40 1.83
CA ARG A 274 19.15 22.77 2.80
C ARG A 274 18.76 24.08 3.45
N ARG A 275 18.75 24.11 4.76
CA ARG A 275 18.40 25.30 5.55
C ARG A 275 19.17 25.31 6.85
N ILE A 276 19.95 26.38 7.06
CA ILE A 276 20.53 26.71 8.34
C ILE A 276 19.46 27.50 9.11
N PRO A 277 18.98 27.01 10.28
CA PRO A 277 18.07 27.76 11.14
C PRO A 277 18.76 28.99 11.70
N PHE A 278 17.98 29.84 12.39
CA PHE A 278 18.53 30.95 13.15
C PHE A 278 19.50 30.42 14.21
N TYR A 279 20.67 31.05 14.29
CA TYR A 279 21.68 30.81 15.30
C TYR A 279 22.08 32.15 15.92
N ASP A 280 22.60 32.10 17.14
CA ASP A 280 23.17 33.21 17.87
C ASP A 280 24.64 32.93 18.13
N TYR A 281 25.44 33.99 18.28
CA TYR A 281 26.87 33.86 18.54
C TYR A 281 27.36 34.92 19.46
N ASP A 282 28.40 34.58 20.26
CA ASP A 282 28.97 35.48 21.23
C ASP A 282 30.49 35.26 21.35
N ILE A 283 31.17 36.26 21.87
CA ILE A 283 32.58 36.17 22.23
C ILE A 283 32.66 35.72 23.69
N LEU A 284 33.32 34.59 23.91
CA LEU A 284 33.58 34.11 25.26
C LEU A 284 34.61 35.04 25.94
N ASP A 285 34.30 35.53 27.14
CA ASP A 285 35.15 36.34 27.95
C ASP A 285 36.45 35.62 28.34
N THR A 286 37.49 35.86 27.58
CA THR A 286 38.78 35.21 27.87
C THR A 286 39.89 36.19 28.16
N VAL A 287 39.79 37.44 27.72
CA VAL A 287 40.86 38.43 27.99
C VAL A 287 40.33 39.86 27.86
N ASP A 288 39.96 40.51 28.95
CA ASP A 288 39.62 41.93 28.98
C ASP A 288 40.86 42.85 29.04
N GLU A 289 41.99 42.35 29.54
CA GLU A 289 43.20 43.06 29.67
C GLU A 289 44.38 42.27 29.07
N VAL A 290 45.15 42.93 28.23
CA VAL A 290 46.34 42.39 27.60
C VAL A 290 47.58 42.95 28.21
N LEU A 291 48.47 42.09 28.72
CA LEU A 291 49.74 42.57 29.29
C LEU A 291 50.67 43.11 28.17
N PRO A 292 51.48 44.11 28.41
CA PRO A 292 52.32 44.72 27.38
C PRO A 292 53.32 43.78 26.67
N ASP A 293 53.66 42.68 27.29
CA ASP A 293 54.59 41.68 26.77
C ASP A 293 53.88 40.54 26.01
N THR A 294 52.57 40.50 26.04
CA THR A 294 51.74 39.51 25.31
C THR A 294 51.83 39.82 23.81
N LYS A 295 52.25 38.84 23.01
CA LYS A 295 52.36 38.97 21.55
C LYS A 295 51.12 38.53 20.79
N VAL A 296 50.35 37.63 21.37
CA VAL A 296 49.18 37.01 20.74
C VAL A 296 48.10 36.74 21.79
N VAL A 297 46.86 37.01 21.44
CA VAL A 297 45.69 36.62 22.23
C VAL A 297 44.87 35.62 21.46
N HIS A 298 44.14 34.79 22.20
CA HIS A 298 43.30 33.74 21.63
C HIS A 298 41.84 33.95 22.09
N PRO A 299 41.10 34.85 21.44
CA PRO A 299 39.68 34.98 21.74
C PRO A 299 38.95 33.69 21.33
N ALA A 300 37.85 33.40 21.97
CA ALA A 300 37.04 32.24 21.63
C ALA A 300 35.61 32.70 21.32
N ALA A 301 35.02 32.08 20.31
CA ALA A 301 33.63 32.27 19.95
C ALA A 301 32.79 31.08 20.45
N THR A 302 31.53 31.34 20.73
CA THR A 302 30.51 30.32 20.88
C THR A 302 29.40 30.59 19.87
N ILE A 303 28.86 29.54 19.28
CA ILE A 303 27.74 29.61 18.33
C ILE A 303 26.71 28.62 18.79
N SER A 304 25.47 29.04 18.95
CA SER A 304 24.37 28.24 19.47
C SER A 304 23.08 28.46 18.68
N ASP A 305 22.19 27.51 18.72
CA ASP A 305 20.82 27.62 18.23
C ASP A 305 19.84 27.30 19.38
N ASN A 306 18.57 27.16 19.08
CA ASN A 306 17.53 26.83 20.05
C ASN A 306 17.67 25.42 20.71
N VAL A 307 18.59 24.61 20.23
CA VAL A 307 18.91 23.28 20.79
C VAL A 307 20.10 23.35 21.73
N GLY A 308 20.97 24.32 21.53
CA GLY A 308 22.18 24.55 22.32
C GLY A 308 23.42 24.85 21.48
N GLU A 309 24.61 24.70 22.04
CA GLU A 309 25.87 24.93 21.34
C GLU A 309 26.06 24.02 20.13
N ILE A 310 26.59 24.57 19.04
CA ILE A 310 26.85 23.86 17.78
C ILE A 310 28.30 23.34 17.81
N ALA A 311 28.48 22.02 17.75
CA ALA A 311 29.77 21.38 17.97
C ALA A 311 30.83 21.71 16.90
N ASN A 312 30.45 21.81 15.61
CA ASN A 312 31.38 22.07 14.52
C ASN A 312 30.82 23.12 13.54
N PRO A 313 30.67 24.37 14.01
CA PRO A 313 30.01 25.42 13.24
C PRO A 313 30.80 25.79 11.97
N THR A 314 32.12 25.75 12.03
CA THR A 314 33.02 26.16 10.94
C THR A 314 32.90 25.29 9.67
N ARG A 315 32.20 24.16 9.74
CA ARG A 315 31.86 23.36 8.58
C ARG A 315 30.94 24.08 7.60
N GLU A 316 30.03 24.90 8.13
CA GLU A 316 28.93 25.50 7.38
C GLU A 316 28.83 27.01 7.58
N LEU A 317 29.63 27.52 8.55
CA LEU A 317 29.68 28.94 8.92
C LEU A 317 31.10 29.45 8.78
N GLN A 318 31.26 30.61 8.16
CA GLN A 318 32.48 31.36 8.15
C GLN A 318 32.54 32.25 9.42
N VAL A 319 33.55 32.02 10.23
CA VAL A 319 33.77 32.76 11.48
C VAL A 319 34.94 33.68 11.27
N LEU A 320 34.71 34.99 11.31
CA LEU A 320 35.69 36.05 11.01
C LEU A 320 35.87 36.96 12.21
N TRP A 321 37.12 37.28 12.50
CA TRP A 321 37.48 38.19 13.56
C TRP A 321 38.09 39.47 13.00
N TRP A 322 37.50 40.57 13.38
CA TRP A 322 37.88 41.90 12.94
C TRP A 322 38.41 42.70 14.12
N MET A 323 39.45 43.50 13.91
CA MET A 323 39.96 44.44 14.90
C MET A 323 39.88 45.87 14.36
N ALA A 324 39.21 46.73 15.09
CA ALA A 324 39.19 48.16 14.84
C ALA A 324 40.19 48.87 15.78
N PRO A 325 41.20 49.54 15.23
CA PRO A 325 42.17 50.27 16.03
C PRO A 325 41.50 51.52 16.67
N ASN A 326 42.13 52.02 17.71
CA ASN A 326 41.74 53.27 18.34
C ASN A 326 40.33 53.31 18.96
N ASN A 327 39.79 52.15 19.36
CA ASN A 327 38.49 52.07 20.03
C ASN A 327 37.32 52.68 19.22
N SER A 328 37.38 52.57 17.87
CA SER A 328 36.33 53.10 17.01
C SER A 328 35.10 52.20 17.02
N ILE A 329 34.02 52.64 17.66
CA ILE A 329 32.73 51.95 17.71
C ILE A 329 32.04 51.84 16.32
N HIS A 330 32.50 52.64 15.34
CA HIS A 330 31.99 52.60 13.96
C HIS A 330 32.78 51.62 13.09
N PHE A 331 33.72 50.87 13.65
CA PHE A 331 34.56 49.91 12.92
C PHE A 331 35.29 50.51 11.70
N GLU A 332 35.54 51.83 11.73
CA GLU A 332 36.33 52.50 10.68
C GLU A 332 37.77 51.95 10.67
N ASN A 333 38.25 51.58 9.48
CA ASN A 333 39.56 50.97 9.29
C ASN A 333 39.78 49.65 10.03
N ALA A 334 38.70 48.87 10.29
CA ALA A 334 38.81 47.52 10.83
C ALA A 334 39.59 46.62 9.86
N VAL A 335 40.47 45.81 10.42
CA VAL A 335 41.24 44.80 9.68
C VAL A 335 40.85 43.40 10.10
N LEU A 336 40.83 42.48 9.16
CA LEU A 336 40.60 41.05 9.44
C LEU A 336 41.85 40.49 10.12
N VAL A 337 41.69 39.96 11.33
CA VAL A 337 42.80 39.48 12.18
C VAL A 337 42.77 37.98 12.44
N GLY A 338 41.68 37.30 12.07
CA GLY A 338 41.63 35.86 12.29
C GLY A 338 40.41 35.19 11.71
N HIS A 339 40.45 33.84 11.69
CA HIS A 339 39.39 32.95 11.23
C HIS A 339 39.20 31.81 12.24
N GLY A 340 37.99 31.28 12.29
CA GLY A 340 37.64 30.10 13.08
C GLY A 340 37.23 30.45 14.52
N MET A 341 36.99 29.40 15.32
CA MET A 341 36.41 29.57 16.67
C MET A 341 37.37 30.18 17.71
N SER A 342 38.66 30.02 17.53
CA SER A 342 39.67 30.59 18.42
C SER A 342 40.95 30.89 17.64
N PRO A 343 41.04 32.05 16.99
CA PRO A 343 42.20 32.40 16.19
C PRO A 343 43.35 32.89 17.08
N SER A 344 44.54 32.99 16.49
CA SER A 344 45.69 33.67 17.06
C SER A 344 45.69 35.12 16.58
N VAL A 345 45.33 36.07 17.46
CA VAL A 345 45.24 37.49 17.11
C VAL A 345 46.49 38.23 17.62
N PRO A 346 47.26 38.81 16.70
CA PRO A 346 48.46 39.57 17.12
C PRO A 346 48.09 40.86 17.86
N THR A 347 48.89 41.21 18.86
CA THR A 347 48.67 42.37 19.74
C THR A 347 49.36 43.64 19.26
N ASP A 348 50.17 43.55 18.22
CA ASP A 348 50.86 44.69 17.63
C ASP A 348 49.93 45.71 16.95
N LEU A 349 48.68 45.30 16.69
CA LEU A 349 47.61 46.15 16.16
C LEU A 349 46.86 46.94 17.27
N LEU A 350 47.12 46.65 18.57
CA LEU A 350 46.52 47.36 19.68
C LEU A 350 47.15 48.77 19.83
N ASP A 351 46.32 49.82 19.86
CA ASP A 351 46.81 51.14 20.25
C ASP A 351 47.19 51.17 21.74
N PRO A 352 48.44 51.49 22.08
CA PRO A 352 48.90 51.46 23.48
C PRO A 352 48.12 52.35 24.46
N ASN A 353 47.45 53.39 23.93
CA ASN A 353 46.74 54.39 24.76
C ASN A 353 45.23 54.25 24.73
N ARG A 354 44.69 53.63 23.66
CA ARG A 354 43.22 53.55 23.36
C ARG A 354 42.70 52.13 23.27
N GLY A 355 43.56 51.13 23.18
CA GLY A 355 43.20 49.78 22.93
C GLY A 355 42.69 49.55 21.52
N ALA A 356 41.93 48.49 21.33
CA ALA A 356 41.21 48.17 20.09
C ALA A 356 39.89 47.51 20.42
N ILE A 357 38.94 47.53 19.46
CA ILE A 357 37.70 46.75 19.55
C ILE A 357 37.86 45.52 18.70
N LEU A 358 37.65 44.35 19.31
CA LEU A 358 37.57 43.07 18.61
C LEU A 358 36.11 42.78 18.33
N ALA A 359 35.79 42.37 17.08
CA ALA A 359 34.46 41.97 16.69
C ALA A 359 34.48 40.61 16.03
N LEU A 360 33.40 39.89 16.28
CA LEU A 360 33.11 38.61 15.69
C LEU A 360 32.02 38.76 14.62
N GLU A 361 32.28 38.27 13.41
CA GLU A 361 31.31 38.19 12.33
C GLU A 361 31.14 36.72 11.97
N VAL A 362 29.90 36.28 11.89
CA VAL A 362 29.56 34.89 11.47
C VAL A 362 28.62 34.97 10.27
N LYS A 363 29.00 34.28 9.21
CA LYS A 363 28.24 34.23 7.95
C LYS A 363 28.01 32.79 7.54
N ASP A 364 26.84 32.52 6.95
CA ASP A 364 26.59 31.23 6.28
C ASP A 364 27.58 31.08 5.12
N LEU A 365 28.23 29.93 5.01
CA LEU A 365 28.92 29.53 3.80
C LEU A 365 27.90 29.20 2.73
N ASP A 366 28.20 29.59 1.49
CA ASP A 366 27.39 29.10 0.37
C ASP A 366 27.45 27.56 0.34
N PRO A 367 26.30 26.88 0.07
CA PRO A 367 26.31 25.42 -0.03
C PRO A 367 27.32 25.01 -1.09
N LEU A 368 28.09 23.99 -0.76
CA LEU A 368 29.04 23.38 -1.68
C LEU A 368 28.32 23.01 -2.96
N ALA A 369 28.81 23.51 -4.10
CA ALA A 369 28.30 23.15 -5.40
C ALA A 369 29.25 22.15 -6.06
N LEU A 370 28.72 20.99 -6.46
CA LEU A 370 29.46 20.05 -7.28
C LEU A 370 29.76 20.69 -8.63
N ALA A 371 31.03 20.64 -9.06
CA ALA A 371 31.39 21.03 -10.41
C ALA A 371 30.80 20.06 -11.41
N MET A 372 29.93 20.55 -12.28
CA MET A 372 29.25 19.72 -13.29
C MET A 372 29.52 20.26 -14.70
N ASP A 373 29.54 19.34 -15.67
CA ASP A 373 29.53 19.72 -17.07
C ASP A 373 28.12 20.15 -17.54
N ALA A 374 28.00 20.54 -18.81
CA ALA A 374 26.73 20.98 -19.39
C ALA A 374 25.64 19.88 -19.40
N ASP A 375 26.02 18.62 -19.26
CA ASP A 375 25.13 17.46 -19.23
C ASP A 375 24.77 17.02 -17.80
N GLY A 376 25.33 17.73 -16.78
CA GLY A 376 25.10 17.46 -15.36
C GLY A 376 25.99 16.36 -14.77
N LYS A 377 27.08 16.01 -15.46
CA LYS A 377 28.07 15.05 -14.96
C LYS A 377 29.05 15.76 -14.04
N VAL A 378 29.25 15.20 -12.85
CA VAL A 378 30.17 15.74 -11.84
C VAL A 378 31.61 15.53 -12.29
N PHE A 379 32.43 16.59 -12.25
CA PHE A 379 33.87 16.47 -12.42
C PHE A 379 34.47 15.83 -11.17
N VAL A 380 35.31 14.81 -11.40
CA VAL A 380 36.04 14.11 -10.34
C VAL A 380 37.54 14.15 -10.63
N ASP A 381 38.36 14.10 -9.56
CA ASP A 381 39.80 13.94 -9.68
C ASP A 381 40.19 12.49 -10.07
N ALA A 382 41.49 12.21 -10.18
CA ALA A 382 42.01 10.89 -10.53
C ALA A 382 41.64 9.80 -9.50
N ASP A 383 41.34 10.19 -8.26
CA ASP A 383 40.96 9.31 -7.14
C ASP A 383 39.43 9.17 -6.99
N GLY A 384 38.66 9.83 -7.87
CA GLY A 384 37.22 9.78 -7.90
C GLY A 384 36.54 10.76 -6.93
N ASN A 385 37.27 11.70 -6.34
CA ASN A 385 36.67 12.72 -5.47
C ASN A 385 36.08 13.86 -6.32
N PRO A 386 34.89 14.36 -5.97
CA PRO A 386 34.25 15.42 -6.74
C PRO A 386 34.96 16.77 -6.57
N PHE A 387 35.08 17.54 -7.64
CA PHE A 387 35.44 18.95 -7.54
C PHE A 387 34.28 19.74 -6.99
N ILE A 388 34.57 20.53 -5.95
CA ILE A 388 33.60 21.32 -5.21
C ILE A 388 33.98 22.78 -5.36
N PHE A 389 33.04 23.63 -5.75
CA PHE A 389 33.20 25.09 -5.73
C PHE A 389 32.59 25.66 -4.45
N HIS A 390 33.32 26.59 -3.86
CA HIS A 390 32.83 27.45 -2.78
C HIS A 390 32.35 28.77 -3.35
#